data_753a357c53d3afa2806a85bd449f2784
#
_entry.id   753a357c53d3afa2806a85bd449f2784
#
_cell.length_a   1.000
_cell.length_b   1.000
_cell.length_c   1.000
_cell.angle_alpha   90.00
_cell.angle_beta   90.00
_cell.angle_gamma   90.00
#
_symmetry.space_group_name_H-M   'P 1'
#
loop_
_entity.id
_entity.type
_entity.pdbx_description
1 polymer ?
#
loop_
_entity_poly.entity_id
_entity_poly.type
_entity_poly.pdbx_seq_one_letter_code
_entity_poly.pdbx_strand_id
1 'polypeptide(L)'
;MEMPVNRRSLFALAAGTAAVPMLARPAFAQLATVTGAGATFPRPVYERWGQAAREGVGIQLNYQSIGSGGGINQITNRTVDFGATDAPRNEAQLREANLIQFPTVMGSVVLIVNLPGIADNALKLTPEIITDIFLGRVTRWNDPRLVEMNRELRMPNLPVSPAYRADASGTTFVFTTYLSRVSETWKNGPGAATSVQWPVGNGARGNEGVSNAVRNTPGAIGYTENAYATVNRLITTQIRNKAGNFVLPVMETFQAAAGTADWTRPGFAADMVDLSGPNVWPIVSPTFILLPTNPVADRVVGSRNTMRFFDWAYRNGADAARRLEYIPIPEAVQNAVRATWSQVRDPSGAAIWTGSAS
;
A
#
# COMPACT_ATOMS: atom_id res chain seq x y z
N MET A 1 62.32 13.08 -79.10
CA MET A 1 62.78 11.74 -79.54
C MET A 1 62.01 10.79 -78.70
N GLU A 2 60.95 10.41 -79.19
CA GLU A 2 60.13 9.20 -79.38
C GLU A 2 60.37 8.09 -78.40
N MET A 3 59.35 7.83 -77.62
CA MET A 3 58.56 6.58 -77.40
C MET A 3 59.29 5.21 -77.39
N PRO A 4 58.79 4.12 -76.82
CA PRO A 4 57.34 3.80 -76.69
C PRO A 4 56.86 3.12 -75.38
N VAL A 5 55.57 3.13 -75.31
CA VAL A 5 54.65 2.33 -74.52
C VAL A 5 54.94 0.81 -74.59
N ASN A 6 54.81 0.10 -73.46
CA ASN A 6 54.43 -1.31 -73.55
C ASN A 6 53.39 -1.70 -72.50
N ARG A 7 52.50 -2.56 -72.91
CA ARG A 7 51.20 -2.94 -72.42
C ARG A 7 51.25 -4.13 -71.42
N ARG A 8 50.22 -4.14 -70.59
CA ARG A 8 49.57 -5.33 -70.04
C ARG A 8 50.24 -6.05 -68.89
N SER A 9 49.61 -5.90 -67.74
CA SER A 9 49.25 -7.02 -66.81
C SER A 9 48.04 -6.68 -66.00
N LEU A 10 46.88 -7.21 -66.43
CA LEU A 10 45.66 -7.29 -65.64
C LEU A 10 45.89 -8.27 -64.48
N PHE A 11 45.89 -7.79 -63.25
CA PHE A 11 45.66 -8.63 -62.06
C PHE A 11 44.24 -8.39 -61.60
N ALA A 12 43.39 -9.38 -61.86
CA ALA A 12 42.05 -9.48 -61.29
C ALA A 12 42.20 -9.77 -59.76
N LEU A 13 41.92 -8.77 -58.95
CA LEU A 13 41.74 -8.96 -57.50
C LEU A 13 40.30 -9.43 -57.29
N ALA A 14 40.08 -10.70 -57.02
CA ALA A 14 38.82 -11.25 -56.51
C ALA A 14 38.61 -10.75 -55.10
N ALA A 15 37.73 -9.76 -54.92
CA ALA A 15 37.27 -9.34 -53.60
C ALA A 15 36.34 -10.41 -53.02
N GLY A 16 36.88 -11.31 -52.22
CA GLY A 16 36.09 -12.20 -51.38
C GLY A 16 35.37 -11.38 -50.31
N THR A 17 34.08 -11.17 -50.48
CA THR A 17 33.22 -10.64 -49.42
C THR A 17 33.07 -11.71 -48.33
N ALA A 18 33.90 -11.64 -47.28
CA ALA A 18 33.69 -12.38 -46.07
C ALA A 18 32.40 -11.86 -45.41
N ALA A 19 31.31 -12.60 -45.52
CA ALA A 19 30.08 -12.36 -44.79
C ALA A 19 30.41 -12.61 -43.30
N VAL A 20 30.62 -11.52 -42.56
CA VAL A 20 30.71 -11.57 -41.10
C VAL A 20 29.28 -11.89 -40.58
N PRO A 21 29.09 -13.02 -39.88
CA PRO A 21 27.79 -13.28 -39.27
C PRO A 21 27.52 -12.15 -38.31
N MET A 22 26.53 -11.31 -38.61
CA MET A 22 25.93 -10.38 -37.63
C MET A 22 25.36 -11.26 -36.51
N LEU A 23 26.11 -11.39 -35.43
CA LEU A 23 25.56 -11.88 -34.15
C LEU A 23 24.36 -11.00 -33.83
N ALA A 24 23.17 -11.53 -34.04
CA ALA A 24 21.93 -10.89 -33.64
C ALA A 24 22.06 -10.65 -32.13
N ARG A 25 22.26 -9.40 -31.72
CA ARG A 25 22.16 -9.02 -30.30
C ARG A 25 20.78 -9.48 -29.83
N PRO A 26 20.69 -10.21 -28.73
CA PRO A 26 19.39 -10.54 -28.19
C PRO A 26 18.63 -9.22 -28.04
N ALA A 27 17.51 -9.10 -28.72
CA ALA A 27 16.61 -7.98 -28.54
C ALA A 27 16.20 -8.04 -27.06
N PHE A 28 16.69 -7.12 -26.25
CA PHE A 28 16.20 -6.97 -24.90
C PHE A 28 14.70 -6.74 -25.04
N ALA A 29 13.91 -7.74 -24.63
CA ALA A 29 12.46 -7.60 -24.65
C ALA A 29 12.12 -6.33 -23.88
N GLN A 30 11.50 -5.37 -24.54
CA GLN A 30 11.14 -4.10 -23.93
C GLN A 30 10.22 -4.42 -22.75
N LEU A 31 10.65 -4.04 -21.53
CA LEU A 31 9.87 -4.28 -20.32
C LEU A 31 8.50 -3.61 -20.46
N ALA A 32 7.46 -4.34 -20.15
CA ALA A 32 6.12 -3.78 -20.08
C ALA A 32 6.05 -2.86 -18.84
N THR A 33 5.72 -1.59 -19.02
CA THR A 33 5.55 -0.65 -17.92
C THR A 33 4.11 -0.64 -17.46
N VAL A 34 3.90 -0.64 -16.14
CA VAL A 34 2.62 -0.43 -15.47
C VAL A 34 2.75 0.78 -14.56
N THR A 35 1.89 1.77 -14.75
CA THR A 35 1.87 2.99 -13.93
C THR A 35 0.68 2.97 -13.00
N GLY A 36 0.94 2.99 -11.70
CA GLY A 36 -0.08 3.07 -10.66
C GLY A 36 0.12 4.27 -9.74
N ALA A 37 -0.95 4.71 -9.10
CA ALA A 37 -0.88 5.79 -8.12
C ALA A 37 -1.83 5.54 -6.96
N GLY A 38 -1.49 6.02 -5.76
CA GLY A 38 -2.43 5.99 -4.65
C GLY A 38 -1.82 5.79 -3.27
N ALA A 39 -2.44 4.91 -2.50
CA ALA A 39 -2.16 4.68 -1.10
C ALA A 39 -0.67 4.51 -0.80
N THR A 40 -0.19 5.19 0.24
CA THR A 40 1.19 4.99 0.74
C THR A 40 1.30 3.70 1.56
N PHE A 41 0.18 3.18 2.04
CA PHE A 41 0.09 1.98 2.86
C PHE A 41 0.80 0.75 2.23
N PRO A 42 0.54 0.35 0.97
CA PRO A 42 1.18 -0.83 0.37
C PRO A 42 2.54 -0.53 -0.28
N ARG A 43 3.04 0.72 -0.28
CA ARG A 43 4.26 1.09 -1.01
C ARG A 43 5.45 0.18 -0.71
N PRO A 44 5.80 -0.14 0.55
CA PRO A 44 6.95 -0.99 0.83
C PRO A 44 6.89 -2.34 0.13
N VAL A 45 5.72 -3.00 0.14
CA VAL A 45 5.55 -4.30 -0.52
C VAL A 45 5.45 -4.17 -2.04
N TYR A 46 4.81 -3.11 -2.57
CA TYR A 46 4.74 -2.88 -4.02
C TYR A 46 6.11 -2.62 -4.64
N GLU A 47 6.99 -1.91 -3.95
CA GLU A 47 8.38 -1.74 -4.38
C GLU A 47 9.13 -3.07 -4.45
N ARG A 48 8.96 -3.96 -3.47
CA ARG A 48 9.55 -5.31 -3.49
C ARG A 48 8.97 -6.18 -4.60
N TRP A 49 7.66 -6.15 -4.76
CA TRP A 49 7.00 -6.87 -5.85
C TRP A 49 7.41 -6.32 -7.22
N GLY A 50 7.50 -5.00 -7.39
CA GLY A 50 7.93 -4.36 -8.62
C GLY A 50 9.36 -4.75 -9.03
N GLN A 51 10.30 -4.80 -8.07
CA GLN A 51 11.67 -5.27 -8.31
C GLN A 51 11.69 -6.72 -8.79
N ALA A 52 10.98 -7.61 -8.10
CA ALA A 52 10.96 -9.03 -8.44
C ALA A 52 10.16 -9.35 -9.71
N ALA A 53 9.06 -8.65 -9.99
CA ALA A 53 8.26 -8.83 -11.19
C ALA A 53 8.99 -8.40 -12.47
N ARG A 54 9.94 -7.48 -12.36
CA ARG A 54 10.80 -7.08 -13.48
C ARG A 54 11.55 -8.28 -14.08
N GLU A 55 12.06 -9.15 -13.23
CA GLU A 55 12.78 -10.36 -13.64
C GLU A 55 11.81 -11.53 -13.88
N GLY A 56 10.78 -11.66 -13.01
CA GLY A 56 9.89 -12.82 -13.03
C GLY A 56 8.84 -12.81 -14.15
N VAL A 57 8.36 -11.63 -14.59
CA VAL A 57 7.27 -11.53 -15.58
C VAL A 57 7.49 -10.41 -16.60
N GLY A 58 8.66 -9.75 -16.58
CA GLY A 58 9.02 -8.68 -17.52
C GLY A 58 8.19 -7.40 -17.36
N ILE A 59 7.70 -7.12 -16.15
CA ILE A 59 6.89 -5.92 -15.85
C ILE A 59 7.67 -4.98 -14.93
N GLN A 60 7.82 -3.74 -15.38
CA GLN A 60 8.34 -2.64 -14.58
C GLN A 60 7.18 -1.87 -13.97
N LEU A 61 7.08 -1.88 -12.66
CA LEU A 61 6.12 -1.08 -11.91
C LEU A 61 6.64 0.34 -11.70
N ASN A 62 5.84 1.34 -12.09
CA ASN A 62 6.01 2.75 -11.74
C ASN A 62 4.87 3.15 -10.80
N TYR A 63 5.12 3.13 -9.49
CA TYR A 63 4.10 3.41 -8.47
C TYR A 63 4.31 4.77 -7.81
N GLN A 64 3.29 5.63 -7.92
CA GLN A 64 3.28 6.98 -7.32
C GLN A 64 2.53 6.95 -5.98
N SER A 65 3.28 6.97 -4.90
CA SER A 65 2.76 6.94 -3.52
C SER A 65 2.29 8.34 -3.10
N ILE A 66 1.05 8.70 -3.43
CA ILE A 66 0.47 10.07 -3.29
C ILE A 66 -0.78 10.12 -2.40
N GLY A 67 -1.10 9.03 -1.72
CA GLY A 67 -2.30 8.88 -0.89
C GLY A 67 -3.51 8.35 -1.67
N SER A 68 -4.42 7.69 -0.94
CA SER A 68 -5.60 7.03 -1.52
C SER A 68 -6.48 7.99 -2.34
N GLY A 69 -6.71 9.21 -1.85
CA GLY A 69 -7.48 10.21 -2.59
C GLY A 69 -6.85 10.59 -3.92
N GLY A 70 -5.50 10.72 -3.96
CA GLY A 70 -4.74 10.97 -5.18
C GLY A 70 -4.89 9.81 -6.18
N GLY A 71 -4.80 8.56 -5.70
CA GLY A 71 -4.99 7.36 -6.53
C GLY A 71 -6.39 7.25 -7.11
N ILE A 72 -7.42 7.46 -6.28
CA ILE A 72 -8.82 7.48 -6.73
C ILE A 72 -9.02 8.56 -7.82
N ASN A 73 -8.49 9.75 -7.61
CA ASN A 73 -8.61 10.84 -8.59
C ASN A 73 -7.93 10.48 -9.91
N GLN A 74 -6.68 10.01 -9.87
CA GLN A 74 -5.94 9.68 -11.09
C GLN A 74 -6.58 8.54 -11.89
N ILE A 75 -7.07 7.48 -11.24
CA ILE A 75 -7.70 6.38 -11.96
C ILE A 75 -9.09 6.77 -12.51
N THR A 76 -9.84 7.58 -11.80
CA THR A 76 -11.12 8.12 -12.29
C THR A 76 -10.91 8.96 -13.55
N ASN A 77 -9.83 9.74 -13.59
CA ASN A 77 -9.42 10.55 -14.76
C ASN A 77 -8.62 9.77 -15.81
N ARG A 78 -8.41 8.44 -15.64
CA ARG A 78 -7.68 7.59 -16.58
C ARG A 78 -6.23 8.02 -16.87
N THR A 79 -5.58 8.72 -15.93
CA THR A 79 -4.18 9.18 -16.07
C THR A 79 -3.14 8.12 -15.70
N VAL A 80 -3.57 7.05 -15.03
CA VAL A 80 -2.76 5.87 -14.65
C VAL A 80 -3.46 4.58 -15.07
N ASP A 81 -2.73 3.45 -15.02
CA ASP A 81 -3.28 2.14 -15.36
C ASP A 81 -4.09 1.56 -14.20
N PHE A 82 -3.74 1.90 -12.95
CA PHE A 82 -4.51 1.54 -11.76
C PHE A 82 -4.41 2.58 -10.66
N GLY A 83 -5.46 2.65 -9.83
CA GLY A 83 -5.45 3.38 -8.56
C GLY A 83 -5.27 2.44 -7.38
N ALA A 84 -4.69 2.90 -6.26
CA ALA A 84 -4.63 2.15 -5.02
C ALA A 84 -5.25 2.92 -3.86
N THR A 85 -6.03 2.23 -3.02
CA THR A 85 -6.73 2.84 -1.88
C THR A 85 -6.91 1.85 -0.72
N ASP A 86 -6.78 2.33 0.53
CA ASP A 86 -7.13 1.56 1.73
C ASP A 86 -8.53 1.94 2.23
N ALA A 87 -9.19 2.90 1.55
CA ALA A 87 -10.59 3.24 1.77
C ALA A 87 -11.43 2.63 0.64
N PRO A 88 -12.11 1.49 0.87
CA PRO A 88 -12.86 0.81 -0.18
C PRO A 88 -13.97 1.70 -0.74
N ARG A 89 -14.20 1.60 -2.05
CA ARG A 89 -15.32 2.24 -2.72
C ARG A 89 -16.56 1.37 -2.62
N ASN A 90 -17.72 1.97 -2.42
CA ASN A 90 -18.98 1.24 -2.48
C ASN A 90 -19.40 0.96 -3.93
N GLU A 91 -20.37 0.06 -4.11
CA GLU A 91 -20.84 -0.33 -5.45
C GLU A 91 -21.31 0.84 -6.32
N ALA A 92 -22.03 1.81 -5.74
CA ALA A 92 -22.51 2.97 -6.49
C ALA A 92 -21.32 3.78 -7.04
N GLN A 93 -20.33 4.03 -6.21
CA GLN A 93 -19.10 4.72 -6.60
C GLN A 93 -18.28 3.97 -7.65
N LEU A 94 -18.20 2.63 -7.54
CA LEU A 94 -17.52 1.80 -8.53
C LEU A 94 -18.23 1.81 -9.88
N ARG A 95 -19.57 1.68 -9.87
CA ARG A 95 -20.39 1.76 -11.09
C ARG A 95 -20.31 3.12 -11.77
N GLU A 96 -20.45 4.20 -11.01
CA GLU A 96 -20.35 5.57 -11.52
C GLU A 96 -19.01 5.84 -12.20
N ALA A 97 -17.92 5.36 -11.61
CA ALA A 97 -16.57 5.54 -12.13
C ALA A 97 -16.17 4.47 -13.18
N ASN A 98 -17.02 3.48 -13.48
CA ASN A 98 -16.70 2.33 -14.31
C ASN A 98 -15.42 1.62 -13.86
N LEU A 99 -15.36 1.27 -12.58
CA LEU A 99 -14.21 0.60 -11.95
C LEU A 99 -14.63 -0.73 -11.34
N ILE A 100 -13.72 -1.71 -11.38
CA ILE A 100 -13.71 -2.82 -10.44
C ILE A 100 -12.72 -2.51 -9.31
N GLN A 101 -12.95 -3.14 -8.16
CA GLN A 101 -12.07 -3.08 -7.00
C GLN A 101 -11.69 -4.49 -6.57
N PHE A 102 -10.41 -4.68 -6.20
CA PHE A 102 -9.94 -5.94 -5.63
C PHE A 102 -8.80 -5.73 -4.63
N PRO A 103 -8.71 -6.56 -3.55
CA PRO A 103 -7.65 -6.45 -2.56
C PRO A 103 -6.34 -7.02 -3.08
N THR A 104 -5.19 -6.54 -2.60
CA THR A 104 -3.87 -7.05 -2.98
C THR A 104 -3.08 -7.61 -1.81
N VAL A 105 -3.17 -6.99 -0.66
CA VAL A 105 -2.48 -7.37 0.57
C VAL A 105 -3.23 -6.74 1.75
N MET A 106 -3.09 -7.31 2.94
CA MET A 106 -3.57 -6.71 4.18
C MET A 106 -2.39 -6.21 5.00
N GLY A 107 -2.58 -5.12 5.72
CA GLY A 107 -1.61 -4.56 6.65
C GLY A 107 -2.28 -4.00 7.89
N SER A 108 -1.50 -3.46 8.79
CA SER A 108 -1.96 -2.98 10.09
C SER A 108 -1.60 -1.51 10.29
N VAL A 109 -2.50 -0.75 10.87
CA VAL A 109 -2.18 0.58 11.39
C VAL A 109 -1.71 0.44 12.82
N VAL A 110 -0.53 0.98 13.10
CA VAL A 110 0.07 0.99 14.43
C VAL A 110 0.28 2.42 14.91
N LEU A 111 0.25 2.59 16.22
CA LEU A 111 0.62 3.85 16.85
C LEU A 111 2.12 3.87 17.09
N ILE A 112 2.76 4.95 16.67
CA ILE A 112 4.19 5.19 16.82
C ILE A 112 4.42 6.39 17.74
N VAL A 113 5.42 6.31 18.60
CA VAL A 113 5.75 7.37 19.57
C VAL A 113 7.23 7.72 19.57
N ASN A 114 7.55 8.93 20.03
CA ASN A 114 8.91 9.35 20.32
C ASN A 114 9.02 9.76 21.78
N LEU A 115 9.27 8.79 22.64
CA LEU A 115 9.33 8.98 24.09
C LEU A 115 10.69 8.52 24.63
N PRO A 116 11.56 9.44 25.06
CA PRO A 116 12.85 9.09 25.63
C PRO A 116 12.69 8.14 26.84
N GLY A 117 13.45 7.05 26.84
CA GLY A 117 13.47 6.06 27.92
C GLY A 117 12.33 5.03 27.89
N ILE A 118 11.44 5.09 26.89
CA ILE A 118 10.41 4.07 26.67
C ILE A 118 10.90 3.10 25.59
N ALA A 119 10.87 1.83 25.91
CA ALA A 119 11.25 0.78 24.94
C ALA A 119 10.12 0.50 23.95
N ASP A 120 10.48 -0.13 22.83
CA ASP A 120 9.50 -0.57 21.83
C ASP A 120 8.48 -1.51 22.46
N ASN A 121 7.20 -1.32 22.12
CA ASN A 121 6.08 -2.10 22.63
C ASN A 121 5.86 -2.07 24.15
N ALA A 122 6.54 -1.21 24.89
CA ALA A 122 6.35 -1.11 26.34
C ALA A 122 5.12 -0.28 26.74
N LEU A 123 4.81 0.77 25.97
CA LEU A 123 3.71 1.68 26.27
C LEU A 123 2.35 1.02 25.97
N LYS A 124 1.47 0.99 26.94
CA LYS A 124 0.08 0.52 26.85
C LYS A 124 -0.86 1.70 26.67
N LEU A 125 -1.75 1.59 25.67
CA LEU A 125 -2.78 2.60 25.40
C LEU A 125 -4.16 1.95 25.31
N THR A 126 -5.16 2.59 25.93
CA THR A 126 -6.56 2.19 25.77
C THR A 126 -7.24 2.99 24.66
N PRO A 127 -8.35 2.51 24.09
CA PRO A 127 -9.12 3.24 23.08
C PRO A 127 -9.50 4.66 23.52
N GLU A 128 -9.87 4.81 24.79
CA GLU A 128 -10.26 6.09 25.40
C GLU A 128 -9.08 7.08 25.42
N ILE A 129 -7.90 6.61 25.86
CA ILE A 129 -6.69 7.44 25.90
C ILE A 129 -6.24 7.83 24.49
N ILE A 130 -6.26 6.89 23.55
CA ILE A 130 -5.94 7.18 22.16
C ILE A 130 -6.87 8.27 21.62
N THR A 131 -8.17 8.11 21.82
CA THR A 131 -9.16 9.10 21.39
C THR A 131 -8.94 10.46 22.06
N ASP A 132 -8.72 10.48 23.36
CA ASP A 132 -8.50 11.73 24.12
C ASP A 132 -7.20 12.45 23.71
N ILE A 133 -6.17 11.72 23.30
CA ILE A 133 -4.95 12.30 22.72
C ILE A 133 -5.29 13.07 21.42
N PHE A 134 -5.98 12.44 20.48
CA PHE A 134 -6.30 13.05 19.19
C PHE A 134 -7.45 14.08 19.29
N LEU A 135 -8.22 14.09 20.37
CA LEU A 135 -9.17 15.16 20.75
C LEU A 135 -8.51 16.32 21.50
N GLY A 136 -7.22 16.20 21.88
CA GLY A 136 -6.50 17.22 22.63
C GLY A 136 -6.85 17.29 24.12
N ARG A 137 -7.47 16.25 24.69
CA ARG A 137 -7.83 16.15 26.11
C ARG A 137 -6.68 15.61 26.96
N VAL A 138 -5.81 14.77 26.40
CA VAL A 138 -4.54 14.36 26.99
C VAL A 138 -3.45 15.21 26.38
N THR A 139 -2.90 16.15 27.15
CA THR A 139 -1.93 17.14 26.66
C THR A 139 -0.50 16.85 27.10
N ARG A 140 -0.29 15.93 28.05
CA ARG A 140 1.04 15.55 28.55
C ARG A 140 1.13 14.03 28.77
N TRP A 141 2.33 13.50 28.57
CA TRP A 141 2.59 12.06 28.72
C TRP A 141 2.55 11.58 30.18
N ASN A 142 2.72 12.47 31.15
CA ASN A 142 2.54 12.15 32.57
C ASN A 142 1.10 12.40 33.06
N ASP A 143 0.10 12.38 32.20
CA ASP A 143 -1.32 12.33 32.60
C ASP A 143 -1.54 11.18 33.62
N PRO A 144 -2.24 11.41 34.74
CA PRO A 144 -2.44 10.39 35.79
C PRO A 144 -2.98 9.06 35.25
N ARG A 145 -3.87 9.08 34.24
CA ARG A 145 -4.44 7.87 33.63
C ARG A 145 -3.39 7.05 32.89
N LEU A 146 -2.45 7.73 32.20
CA LEU A 146 -1.32 7.07 31.53
C LEU A 146 -0.33 6.50 32.52
N VAL A 147 -0.01 7.25 33.56
CA VAL A 147 0.91 6.80 34.64
C VAL A 147 0.33 5.59 35.37
N GLU A 148 -0.95 5.62 35.72
CA GLU A 148 -1.60 4.51 36.40
C GLU A 148 -1.62 3.22 35.59
N MET A 149 -1.86 3.33 34.29
CA MET A 149 -1.89 2.20 33.36
C MET A 149 -0.48 1.63 33.07
N ASN A 150 0.55 2.46 33.16
CA ASN A 150 1.96 2.13 32.82
C ASN A 150 2.88 2.30 34.04
N ARG A 151 2.50 1.75 35.21
CA ARG A 151 3.22 1.92 36.49
C ARG A 151 4.67 1.45 36.44
N GLU A 152 4.98 0.50 35.52
CA GLU A 152 6.31 -0.01 35.28
C GLU A 152 7.20 0.95 34.46
N LEU A 153 6.61 1.98 33.85
CA LEU A 153 7.30 2.95 33.02
C LEU A 153 7.46 4.30 33.73
N ARG A 154 8.62 4.91 33.53
CA ARG A 154 8.82 6.30 33.96
C ARG A 154 8.27 7.24 32.88
N MET A 155 6.99 7.58 32.96
CA MET A 155 6.35 8.46 31.99
C MET A 155 6.97 9.86 32.00
N PRO A 156 7.46 10.37 30.84
CA PRO A 156 8.14 11.66 30.79
C PRO A 156 7.16 12.83 30.93
N ASN A 157 7.59 13.91 31.56
CA ASN A 157 6.82 15.15 31.61
C ASN A 157 7.01 15.95 30.32
N LEU A 158 6.56 15.40 29.20
CA LEU A 158 6.59 16.03 27.87
C LEU A 158 5.18 16.37 27.38
N PRO A 159 4.99 17.43 26.59
CA PRO A 159 3.73 17.64 25.90
C PRO A 159 3.47 16.51 24.90
N VAL A 160 2.21 16.13 24.73
CA VAL A 160 1.78 15.22 23.68
C VAL A 160 1.65 16.01 22.37
N SER A 161 2.32 15.56 21.31
CA SER A 161 2.28 16.19 19.98
C SER A 161 1.73 15.19 18.94
N PRO A 162 0.43 15.19 18.67
CA PRO A 162 -0.14 14.31 17.65
C PRO A 162 0.33 14.68 16.24
N ALA A 163 0.71 13.66 15.46
CA ALA A 163 1.03 13.77 14.04
C ALA A 163 -0.02 13.01 13.22
N TYR A 164 -0.58 13.66 12.22
CA TYR A 164 -1.63 13.10 11.37
C TYR A 164 -1.33 13.29 9.88
N ARG A 165 -2.11 12.65 9.01
CA ARG A 165 -1.98 12.76 7.56
C ARG A 165 -2.62 14.04 7.03
N ALA A 166 -1.82 14.85 6.34
CA ALA A 166 -2.26 16.07 5.67
C ALA A 166 -2.87 15.84 4.28
N ASP A 167 -2.66 14.64 3.71
CA ASP A 167 -3.22 14.21 2.42
C ASP A 167 -4.48 13.36 2.63
N ALA A 168 -5.30 13.20 1.57
CA ALA A 168 -6.44 12.29 1.59
C ALA A 168 -5.96 10.82 1.64
N SER A 169 -5.96 10.24 2.82
CA SER A 169 -5.26 9.03 3.21
C SER A 169 -6.20 7.88 3.55
N GLY A 170 -5.95 6.70 2.96
CA GLY A 170 -6.60 5.47 3.37
C GLY A 170 -6.20 5.04 4.79
N THR A 171 -4.94 5.23 5.18
CA THR A 171 -4.49 4.98 6.57
C THR A 171 -5.27 5.84 7.57
N THR A 172 -5.54 7.12 7.22
CA THR A 172 -6.43 7.98 8.03
C THR A 172 -7.84 7.41 8.07
N PHE A 173 -8.40 6.97 6.95
CA PHE A 173 -9.73 6.34 6.93
C PHE A 173 -9.82 5.15 7.88
N VAL A 174 -8.84 4.24 7.83
CA VAL A 174 -8.80 3.06 8.71
C VAL A 174 -8.69 3.46 10.18
N PHE A 175 -7.77 4.38 10.50
CA PHE A 175 -7.57 4.86 11.86
C PHE A 175 -8.78 5.62 12.41
N THR A 176 -9.38 6.51 11.62
CA THR A 176 -10.57 7.27 12.05
C THR A 176 -11.83 6.42 12.11
N THR A 177 -11.90 5.34 11.31
CA THR A 177 -12.93 4.30 11.47
C THR A 177 -12.82 3.63 12.83
N TYR A 178 -11.58 3.27 13.24
CA TYR A 178 -11.34 2.72 14.58
C TYR A 178 -11.77 3.71 15.67
N LEU A 179 -11.31 4.96 15.62
CA LEU A 179 -11.69 5.99 16.60
C LEU A 179 -13.21 6.21 16.67
N SER A 180 -13.90 6.15 15.53
CA SER A 180 -15.37 6.27 15.47
C SER A 180 -16.11 5.07 16.10
N ARG A 181 -15.49 3.88 16.13
CA ARG A 181 -16.07 2.69 16.75
C ARG A 181 -15.91 2.68 18.26
N VAL A 182 -14.79 3.19 18.74
CA VAL A 182 -14.45 3.16 20.15
C VAL A 182 -14.85 4.43 20.90
N SER A 183 -15.33 5.47 20.20
CA SER A 183 -15.71 6.76 20.81
C SER A 183 -16.87 7.43 20.08
N GLU A 184 -18.00 7.56 20.76
CA GLU A 184 -19.14 8.34 20.26
C GLU A 184 -18.80 9.83 20.10
N THR A 185 -17.91 10.39 20.94
CA THR A 185 -17.45 11.77 20.79
C THR A 185 -16.70 11.97 19.49
N TRP A 186 -15.80 11.02 19.12
CA TRP A 186 -15.08 11.07 17.85
C TRP A 186 -16.02 10.89 16.68
N LYS A 187 -16.91 9.90 16.75
CA LYS A 187 -17.89 9.56 15.70
C LYS A 187 -18.79 10.74 15.35
N ASN A 188 -19.28 11.45 16.36
CA ASN A 188 -20.19 12.59 16.19
C ASN A 188 -19.46 13.92 15.94
N GLY A 189 -18.15 13.97 16.10
CA GLY A 189 -17.27 15.11 15.83
C GLY A 189 -16.48 14.92 14.53
N PRO A 190 -15.18 14.58 14.59
CA PRO A 190 -14.35 14.43 13.39
C PRO A 190 -14.83 13.33 12.43
N GLY A 191 -15.39 12.23 12.97
CA GLY A 191 -15.91 11.12 12.20
C GLY A 191 -14.84 10.25 11.53
N ALA A 192 -15.24 9.47 10.49
CA ALA A 192 -14.38 8.57 9.74
C ALA A 192 -14.35 8.97 8.26
N ALA A 193 -13.16 9.34 7.76
CA ALA A 193 -12.95 9.71 6.36
C ALA A 193 -11.46 9.63 6.00
N THR A 194 -11.14 9.74 4.71
CA THR A 194 -9.76 9.86 4.23
C THR A 194 -9.10 11.18 4.62
N SER A 195 -9.90 12.19 4.98
CA SER A 195 -9.49 13.48 5.53
C SER A 195 -10.55 13.95 6.51
N VAL A 196 -10.16 14.30 7.73
CA VAL A 196 -11.04 14.81 8.79
C VAL A 196 -10.52 16.14 9.30
N GLN A 197 -11.37 16.89 10.03
CA GLN A 197 -10.95 18.08 10.77
C GLN A 197 -10.30 17.64 12.08
N TRP A 198 -8.97 17.58 12.10
CA TRP A 198 -8.21 17.19 13.27
C TRP A 198 -8.31 18.28 14.35
N PRO A 199 -8.74 17.94 15.58
CA PRO A 199 -8.85 18.93 16.67
C PRO A 199 -7.50 19.51 17.09
N VAL A 200 -6.43 18.69 17.05
CA VAL A 200 -5.08 19.05 17.49
C VAL A 200 -4.03 18.34 16.64
N GLY A 201 -2.78 18.78 16.71
CA GLY A 201 -1.63 18.13 16.11
C GLY A 201 -1.15 18.80 14.83
N ASN A 202 -0.19 18.14 14.17
CA ASN A 202 0.47 18.62 12.96
C ASN A 202 0.31 17.64 11.80
N GLY A 203 0.01 18.17 10.62
CA GLY A 203 -0.15 17.36 9.42
C GLY A 203 1.16 17.05 8.73
N ALA A 204 1.32 15.80 8.27
CA ALA A 204 2.45 15.36 7.45
C ALA A 204 1.95 14.51 6.27
N ARG A 205 2.65 14.56 5.13
CA ARG A 205 2.26 13.84 3.92
C ARG A 205 2.78 12.42 3.90
N GLY A 206 1.92 11.46 3.60
CA GLY A 206 2.25 10.05 3.48
C GLY A 206 2.55 9.38 4.84
N ASN A 207 2.64 8.06 4.85
CA ASN A 207 3.13 7.31 6.01
C ASN A 207 4.59 7.71 6.34
N GLU A 208 5.40 7.99 5.33
CA GLU A 208 6.79 8.48 5.48
C GLU A 208 6.85 9.80 6.25
N GLY A 209 5.98 10.75 5.88
CA GLY A 209 5.93 12.06 6.51
C GLY A 209 5.52 11.97 7.98
N VAL A 210 4.50 11.18 8.32
CA VAL A 210 4.10 10.96 9.72
C VAL A 210 5.22 10.26 10.49
N SER A 211 5.84 9.22 9.93
CA SER A 211 6.97 8.51 10.54
C SER A 211 8.14 9.44 10.83
N ASN A 212 8.47 10.33 9.89
CA ASN A 212 9.53 11.33 10.06
C ASN A 212 9.16 12.40 11.11
N ALA A 213 7.92 12.88 11.10
CA ALA A 213 7.45 13.86 12.09
C ALA A 213 7.56 13.31 13.51
N VAL A 214 7.11 12.07 13.74
CA VAL A 214 7.21 11.42 15.05
C VAL A 214 8.67 11.21 15.45
N ARG A 215 9.50 10.65 14.55
CA ARG A 215 10.93 10.39 14.85
C ARG A 215 11.67 11.64 15.31
N ASN A 216 11.36 12.79 14.72
CA ASN A 216 12.09 14.04 14.94
C ASN A 216 11.49 14.93 16.03
N THR A 217 10.36 14.55 16.64
CA THR A 217 9.68 15.39 17.64
C THR A 217 9.54 14.64 18.96
N PRO A 218 10.34 14.94 20.00
CA PRO A 218 10.15 14.36 21.33
C PRO A 218 8.72 14.64 21.85
N GLY A 219 8.07 13.60 22.38
CA GLY A 219 6.67 13.66 22.82
C GLY A 219 5.65 13.47 21.69
N ALA A 220 6.07 13.25 20.45
CA ALA A 220 5.13 12.99 19.37
C ALA A 220 4.52 11.59 19.46
N ILE A 221 3.28 11.50 18.96
CA ILE A 221 2.54 10.28 18.65
C ILE A 221 1.91 10.42 17.27
N GLY A 222 1.93 9.35 16.49
CA GLY A 222 1.27 9.29 15.19
C GLY A 222 0.76 7.89 14.89
N TYR A 223 0.12 7.73 13.76
CA TYR A 223 -0.32 6.44 13.23
C TYR A 223 0.28 6.21 11.85
N THR A 224 0.69 5.00 11.57
CA THR A 224 1.29 4.61 10.28
C THR A 224 0.99 3.15 9.98
N GLU A 225 1.20 2.74 8.74
CA GLU A 225 1.23 1.32 8.41
C GLU A 225 2.50 0.67 9.02
N ASN A 226 2.37 -0.57 9.50
CA ASN A 226 3.35 -1.24 10.35
C ASN A 226 4.73 -1.39 9.70
N ALA A 227 4.83 -1.67 8.38
CA ALA A 227 6.12 -1.78 7.71
C ALA A 227 6.96 -0.49 7.80
N TYR A 228 6.30 0.69 7.89
CA TYR A 228 7.02 1.95 8.10
C TYR A 228 7.58 2.05 9.51
N ALA A 229 6.89 1.54 10.52
CA ALA A 229 7.41 1.50 11.89
C ALA A 229 8.62 0.57 11.96
N THR A 230 8.51 -0.64 11.43
CA THR A 230 9.57 -1.66 11.42
C THR A 230 10.81 -1.19 10.65
N VAL A 231 10.65 -0.75 9.39
CA VAL A 231 11.78 -0.31 8.55
C VAL A 231 12.50 0.91 9.15
N ASN A 232 11.77 1.81 9.80
CA ASN A 232 12.34 3.01 10.41
C ASN A 232 12.70 2.84 11.90
N ARG A 233 12.52 1.64 12.48
CA ARG A 233 12.79 1.33 13.88
C ARG A 233 12.13 2.33 14.84
N LEU A 234 10.85 2.61 14.59
CA LEU A 234 10.06 3.50 15.44
C LEU A 234 9.50 2.71 16.62
N ILE A 235 9.34 3.38 17.75
CA ILE A 235 8.72 2.79 18.94
C ILE A 235 7.23 2.68 18.70
N THR A 236 6.71 1.45 18.77
CA THR A 236 5.30 1.13 18.69
C THR A 236 4.70 0.91 20.07
N THR A 237 3.36 0.79 20.14
CA THR A 237 2.63 0.69 21.40
C THR A 237 1.74 -0.54 21.43
N GLN A 238 1.42 -1.03 22.62
CA GLN A 238 0.31 -1.95 22.81
C GLN A 238 -1.02 -1.19 22.81
N ILE A 239 -2.06 -1.82 22.26
CA ILE A 239 -3.43 -1.28 22.29
C ILE A 239 -4.33 -2.26 23.04
N ARG A 240 -5.20 -1.77 23.93
CA ARG A 240 -6.24 -2.58 24.51
C ARG A 240 -7.31 -2.87 23.45
N ASN A 241 -7.48 -4.14 23.10
CA ASN A 241 -8.46 -4.57 22.10
C ASN A 241 -9.87 -4.69 22.68
N LYS A 242 -10.85 -5.00 21.86
CA LYS A 242 -12.26 -5.13 22.21
C LYS A 242 -12.53 -6.21 23.26
N ALA A 243 -11.68 -7.23 23.38
CA ALA A 243 -11.76 -8.26 24.39
C ALA A 243 -11.15 -7.81 25.75
N GLY A 244 -10.59 -6.59 25.84
CA GLY A 244 -10.00 -6.04 27.05
C GLY A 244 -8.51 -6.35 27.24
N ASN A 245 -7.88 -7.06 26.32
CA ASN A 245 -6.47 -7.45 26.40
C ASN A 245 -5.57 -6.40 25.74
N PHE A 246 -4.41 -6.11 26.35
CA PHE A 246 -3.34 -5.38 25.67
C PHE A 246 -2.63 -6.31 24.70
N VAL A 247 -2.67 -5.98 23.42
CA VAL A 247 -2.09 -6.76 22.34
C VAL A 247 -0.90 -6.02 21.73
N LEU A 248 0.09 -6.79 21.29
CA LEU A 248 1.27 -6.31 20.59
C LEU A 248 0.98 -6.16 19.10
N PRO A 249 1.59 -5.17 18.39
CA PRO A 249 1.53 -5.04 16.94
C PRO A 249 2.49 -6.05 16.29
N VAL A 250 2.10 -7.31 16.24
CA VAL A 250 2.90 -8.41 15.68
C VAL A 250 2.07 -9.25 14.71
N MET A 251 2.74 -10.00 13.84
CA MET A 251 2.11 -10.77 12.78
C MET A 251 0.96 -11.67 13.29
N GLU A 252 1.14 -12.31 14.43
CA GLU A 252 0.15 -13.22 15.03
C GLU A 252 -1.17 -12.49 15.35
N THR A 253 -1.09 -11.29 15.89
CA THR A 253 -2.28 -10.48 16.24
C THR A 253 -2.94 -9.87 15.01
N PHE A 254 -2.15 -9.57 13.98
CA PHE A 254 -2.65 -9.11 12.68
C PHE A 254 -3.37 -10.23 11.93
N GLN A 255 -2.78 -11.44 11.91
CA GLN A 255 -3.40 -12.62 11.30
C GLN A 255 -4.69 -13.04 12.00
N ALA A 256 -4.76 -12.90 13.33
CA ALA A 256 -5.98 -13.15 14.08
C ALA A 256 -7.14 -12.25 13.62
N ALA A 257 -6.87 -10.98 13.32
CA ALA A 257 -7.87 -10.09 12.74
C ALA A 257 -8.22 -10.48 11.29
N ALA A 258 -7.22 -10.75 10.46
CA ALA A 258 -7.41 -11.10 9.05
C ALA A 258 -8.19 -12.42 8.85
N GLY A 259 -8.04 -13.37 9.77
CA GLY A 259 -8.71 -14.68 9.72
C GLY A 259 -10.25 -14.61 9.84
N THR A 260 -10.79 -13.49 10.31
CA THR A 260 -12.24 -13.26 10.47
C THR A 260 -12.84 -12.39 9.35
N ALA A 261 -12.08 -12.10 8.31
CA ALA A 261 -12.47 -11.19 7.24
C ALA A 261 -13.61 -11.75 6.40
N ASP A 262 -14.69 -11.00 6.24
CA ASP A 262 -15.79 -11.29 5.32
C ASP A 262 -15.48 -10.70 3.93
N TRP A 263 -15.02 -11.56 3.03
CA TRP A 263 -14.70 -11.23 1.65
C TRP A 263 -15.89 -11.30 0.68
N THR A 264 -17.10 -11.64 1.16
CA THR A 264 -18.30 -11.73 0.32
C THR A 264 -18.90 -10.36 0.02
N ARG A 265 -18.46 -9.33 0.71
CA ARG A 265 -18.91 -7.96 0.50
C ARG A 265 -18.57 -7.45 -0.90
N PRO A 266 -19.42 -6.61 -1.51
CA PRO A 266 -19.17 -6.03 -2.81
C PRO A 266 -17.78 -5.35 -2.89
N GLY A 267 -17.07 -5.61 -3.99
CA GLY A 267 -15.70 -5.11 -4.18
C GLY A 267 -14.70 -5.68 -3.16
N PHE A 268 -15.01 -6.81 -2.53
CA PHE A 268 -14.18 -7.45 -1.48
C PHE A 268 -13.88 -6.51 -0.30
N ALA A 269 -14.79 -5.59 0.02
CA ALA A 269 -14.60 -4.57 1.05
C ALA A 269 -14.70 -5.17 2.48
N ALA A 270 -13.85 -6.14 2.78
CA ALA A 270 -13.77 -6.76 4.11
C ALA A 270 -13.41 -5.71 5.16
N ASP A 271 -14.14 -5.74 6.27
CA ASP A 271 -13.98 -4.84 7.40
C ASP A 271 -13.30 -5.58 8.55
N MET A 272 -12.09 -5.14 8.90
CA MET A 272 -11.26 -5.79 9.92
C MET A 272 -10.91 -4.85 11.08
N VAL A 273 -11.67 -3.77 11.24
CA VAL A 273 -11.43 -2.79 12.30
C VAL A 273 -12.23 -3.15 13.54
N ASP A 274 -11.61 -3.11 14.72
CA ASP A 274 -12.20 -3.35 16.04
C ASP A 274 -12.98 -4.68 16.14
N LEU A 275 -12.40 -5.75 15.59
CA LEU A 275 -12.97 -7.09 15.67
C LEU A 275 -12.78 -7.71 17.05
N SER A 276 -13.69 -8.62 17.42
CA SER A 276 -13.63 -9.33 18.69
C SER A 276 -12.64 -10.50 18.63
N GLY A 277 -11.95 -10.75 19.75
CA GLY A 277 -11.04 -11.88 19.94
C GLY A 277 -9.92 -11.53 20.90
N PRO A 278 -9.40 -12.51 21.67
CA PRO A 278 -8.44 -12.24 22.75
C PRO A 278 -7.10 -11.68 22.23
N ASN A 279 -6.66 -12.11 21.05
CA ASN A 279 -5.37 -11.73 20.47
C ASN A 279 -5.51 -10.94 19.15
N VAL A 280 -6.66 -10.28 18.94
CA VAL A 280 -6.93 -9.53 17.70
C VAL A 280 -6.36 -8.13 17.82
N TRP A 281 -5.48 -7.76 16.84
CA TRP A 281 -5.07 -6.36 16.66
C TRP A 281 -6.26 -5.54 16.15
N PRO A 282 -6.57 -4.37 16.75
CA PRO A 282 -7.84 -3.70 16.46
C PRO A 282 -7.88 -2.91 15.14
N ILE A 283 -6.74 -2.70 14.48
CA ILE A 283 -6.66 -1.79 13.32
C ILE A 283 -5.94 -2.48 12.14
N VAL A 284 -6.65 -3.39 11.48
CA VAL A 284 -6.18 -4.11 10.27
C VAL A 284 -7.05 -3.71 9.08
N SER A 285 -6.48 -3.64 7.90
CA SER A 285 -7.19 -3.31 6.67
C SER A 285 -6.54 -3.95 5.45
N PRO A 286 -7.34 -4.39 4.46
CA PRO A 286 -6.82 -4.62 3.12
C PRO A 286 -6.53 -3.30 2.41
N THR A 287 -5.62 -3.36 1.44
CA THR A 287 -5.47 -2.31 0.42
C THR A 287 -6.01 -2.82 -0.92
N PHE A 288 -6.63 -1.93 -1.67
CA PHE A 288 -7.37 -2.27 -2.88
C PHE A 288 -6.78 -1.61 -4.11
N ILE A 289 -6.89 -2.30 -5.23
CA ILE A 289 -6.68 -1.76 -6.56
C ILE A 289 -8.03 -1.38 -7.16
N LEU A 290 -8.04 -0.24 -7.82
CA LEU A 290 -9.11 0.24 -8.67
C LEU A 290 -8.67 0.12 -10.12
N LEU A 291 -9.41 -0.63 -10.92
CA LEU A 291 -9.08 -0.90 -12.32
C LEU A 291 -10.30 -0.56 -13.21
N PRO A 292 -10.12 0.15 -14.33
CA PRO A 292 -11.24 0.45 -15.25
C PRO A 292 -11.84 -0.82 -15.84
N THR A 293 -13.18 -0.90 -15.89
CA THR A 293 -13.90 -1.96 -16.59
C THR A 293 -13.84 -1.78 -18.10
N ASN A 294 -13.67 -0.54 -18.57
CA ASN A 294 -13.64 -0.12 -19.96
C ASN A 294 -12.45 0.86 -20.18
N PRO A 295 -11.20 0.37 -20.13
CA PRO A 295 -10.05 1.22 -20.35
C PRO A 295 -10.09 1.83 -21.75
N VAL A 296 -9.65 3.08 -21.88
CA VAL A 296 -9.48 3.74 -23.17
C VAL A 296 -8.41 3.02 -24.01
N ALA A 297 -8.45 3.15 -25.33
CA ALA A 297 -7.68 2.33 -26.25
C ALA A 297 -6.16 2.28 -25.94
N ASP A 298 -5.56 3.41 -25.58
CA ASP A 298 -4.15 3.54 -25.21
C ASP A 298 -3.82 2.95 -23.81
N ARG A 299 -4.83 2.61 -23.01
CA ARG A 299 -4.67 2.01 -21.66
C ARG A 299 -5.00 0.51 -21.61
N VAL A 300 -5.45 -0.10 -22.69
CA VAL A 300 -5.77 -1.53 -22.74
C VAL A 300 -4.58 -2.40 -22.37
N VAL A 301 -3.38 -2.08 -22.90
CA VAL A 301 -2.14 -2.79 -22.57
C VAL A 301 -1.75 -2.59 -21.13
N GLY A 302 -1.88 -1.36 -20.59
CA GLY A 302 -1.61 -1.05 -19.18
C GLY A 302 -2.53 -1.83 -18.25
N SER A 303 -3.84 -1.89 -18.53
CA SER A 303 -4.81 -2.67 -17.76
C SER A 303 -4.50 -4.17 -17.77
N ARG A 304 -4.13 -4.74 -18.93
CA ARG A 304 -3.71 -6.14 -19.05
C ARG A 304 -2.45 -6.41 -18.21
N ASN A 305 -1.46 -5.56 -18.30
CA ASN A 305 -0.21 -5.72 -17.56
C ASN A 305 -0.41 -5.49 -16.05
N THR A 306 -1.36 -4.64 -15.64
CA THR A 306 -1.76 -4.50 -14.24
C THR A 306 -2.29 -5.83 -13.69
N MET A 307 -3.21 -6.48 -14.39
CA MET A 307 -3.74 -7.79 -13.98
C MET A 307 -2.63 -8.86 -13.95
N ARG A 308 -1.72 -8.89 -14.95
CA ARG A 308 -0.56 -9.79 -14.96
C ARG A 308 0.38 -9.55 -13.78
N PHE A 309 0.63 -8.29 -13.42
CA PHE A 309 1.46 -7.92 -12.28
C PHE A 309 0.86 -8.42 -10.96
N PHE A 310 -0.42 -8.17 -10.71
CA PHE A 310 -1.06 -8.61 -9.48
C PHE A 310 -1.31 -10.12 -9.43
N ASP A 311 -1.55 -10.78 -10.58
CA ASP A 311 -1.56 -12.25 -10.64
C ASP A 311 -0.20 -12.85 -10.27
N TRP A 312 0.88 -12.27 -10.81
CA TRP A 312 2.24 -12.65 -10.44
C TRP A 312 2.50 -12.41 -8.95
N ALA A 313 2.08 -11.26 -8.42
CA ALA A 313 2.25 -10.91 -7.00
C ALA A 313 1.50 -11.89 -6.07
N TYR A 314 0.30 -12.31 -6.43
CA TYR A 314 -0.44 -13.33 -5.67
C TYR A 314 0.28 -14.67 -5.65
N ARG A 315 0.88 -15.10 -6.74
CA ARG A 315 1.57 -16.40 -6.85
C ARG A 315 2.96 -16.39 -6.18
N ASN A 316 3.68 -15.27 -6.27
CA ASN A 316 5.11 -15.23 -5.95
C ASN A 316 5.45 -14.22 -4.86
N GLY A 317 4.54 -13.29 -4.52
CA GLY A 317 4.82 -12.17 -3.66
C GLY A 317 4.58 -12.39 -2.16
N ALA A 318 4.03 -13.55 -1.77
CA ALA A 318 3.60 -13.82 -0.39
C ALA A 318 4.74 -13.74 0.63
N ASP A 319 5.91 -14.28 0.32
CA ASP A 319 7.06 -14.26 1.23
C ASP A 319 7.65 -12.86 1.39
N ALA A 320 7.66 -12.06 0.32
CA ALA A 320 8.08 -10.67 0.41
C ALA A 320 7.11 -9.85 1.27
N ALA A 321 5.80 -10.12 1.17
CA ALA A 321 4.78 -9.50 2.01
C ALA A 321 4.99 -9.85 3.49
N ARG A 322 5.13 -11.15 3.83
CA ARG A 322 5.35 -11.60 5.21
C ARG A 322 6.61 -11.01 5.84
N ARG A 323 7.71 -10.91 5.08
CA ARG A 323 8.96 -10.29 5.57
C ARG A 323 8.82 -8.80 5.91
N LEU A 324 7.84 -8.13 5.33
CA LEU A 324 7.47 -6.74 5.63
C LEU A 324 6.25 -6.64 6.56
N GLU A 325 5.86 -7.78 7.17
CA GLU A 325 4.73 -7.88 8.09
C GLU A 325 3.36 -7.54 7.50
N TYR A 326 3.23 -7.68 6.17
CA TYR A 326 1.93 -7.72 5.50
C TYR A 326 1.38 -9.14 5.48
N ILE A 327 0.05 -9.24 5.46
CA ILE A 327 -0.67 -10.51 5.38
C ILE A 327 -1.10 -10.72 3.94
N PRO A 328 -0.67 -11.81 3.27
CA PRO A 328 -1.12 -12.15 1.93
C PRO A 328 -2.64 -12.41 1.88
N ILE A 329 -3.25 -12.09 0.77
CA ILE A 329 -4.67 -12.39 0.51
C ILE A 329 -4.85 -13.92 0.39
N PRO A 330 -5.87 -14.52 1.02
CA PRO A 330 -6.15 -15.96 0.93
C PRO A 330 -6.37 -16.42 -0.52
N GLU A 331 -5.92 -17.63 -0.86
CA GLU A 331 -5.98 -18.18 -2.23
C GLU A 331 -7.41 -18.19 -2.79
N ALA A 332 -8.40 -18.56 -1.98
CA ALA A 332 -9.81 -18.54 -2.39
C ALA A 332 -10.26 -17.14 -2.85
N VAL A 333 -9.79 -16.09 -2.15
CA VAL A 333 -10.08 -14.70 -2.50
C VAL A 333 -9.32 -14.29 -3.76
N GLN A 334 -8.05 -14.68 -3.91
CA GLN A 334 -7.28 -14.43 -5.14
C GLN A 334 -7.99 -15.04 -6.37
N ASN A 335 -8.53 -16.24 -6.25
CA ASN A 335 -9.28 -16.90 -7.31
C ASN A 335 -10.59 -16.16 -7.63
N ALA A 336 -11.32 -15.70 -6.61
CA ALA A 336 -12.51 -14.87 -6.79
C ALA A 336 -12.16 -13.53 -7.47
N VAL A 337 -11.04 -12.90 -7.10
CA VAL A 337 -10.53 -11.67 -7.76
C VAL A 337 -10.26 -11.92 -9.24
N ARG A 338 -9.53 -13.00 -9.60
CA ARG A 338 -9.27 -13.35 -11.02
C ARG A 338 -10.55 -13.50 -11.84
N ALA A 339 -11.61 -14.06 -11.24
CA ALA A 339 -12.90 -14.18 -11.90
C ALA A 339 -13.52 -12.80 -12.23
N THR A 340 -13.32 -11.79 -11.37
CA THR A 340 -13.83 -10.45 -11.63
C THR A 340 -13.11 -9.72 -12.79
N TRP A 341 -11.89 -10.11 -13.11
CA TRP A 341 -11.12 -9.50 -14.21
C TRP A 341 -11.73 -9.73 -15.59
N SER A 342 -12.62 -10.74 -15.74
CA SER A 342 -13.43 -10.93 -16.95
C SER A 342 -14.36 -9.74 -17.27
N GLN A 343 -14.62 -8.86 -16.28
CA GLN A 343 -15.41 -7.64 -16.45
C GLN A 343 -14.63 -6.53 -17.17
N VAL A 344 -13.28 -6.64 -17.23
CA VAL A 344 -12.43 -5.65 -17.90
C VAL A 344 -12.39 -5.97 -19.40
N ARG A 345 -12.97 -5.06 -20.20
CA ARG A 345 -13.16 -5.25 -21.64
C ARG A 345 -12.50 -4.15 -22.43
N ASP A 346 -11.94 -4.48 -23.57
CA ASP A 346 -11.40 -3.52 -24.51
C ASP A 346 -12.53 -2.75 -25.25
N PRO A 347 -12.22 -1.72 -26.06
CA PRO A 347 -13.22 -0.96 -26.80
C PRO A 347 -14.05 -1.80 -27.80
N SER A 348 -13.59 -3.00 -28.19
CA SER A 348 -14.38 -3.93 -29.01
C SER A 348 -15.36 -4.78 -28.20
N GLY A 349 -15.29 -4.72 -26.87
CA GLY A 349 -16.07 -5.54 -25.95
C GLY A 349 -15.45 -6.89 -25.62
N ALA A 350 -14.24 -7.20 -26.12
CA ALA A 350 -13.53 -8.42 -25.81
C ALA A 350 -12.91 -8.35 -24.38
N ALA A 351 -12.94 -9.46 -23.65
CA ALA A 351 -12.28 -9.53 -22.35
C ALA A 351 -10.76 -9.39 -22.50
N ILE A 352 -10.16 -8.49 -21.73
CA ILE A 352 -8.71 -8.24 -21.75
C ILE A 352 -7.95 -9.35 -21.01
N TRP A 353 -8.56 -9.93 -19.98
CA TRP A 353 -8.02 -11.03 -19.20
C TRP A 353 -8.54 -12.36 -19.73
N THR A 354 -7.64 -13.19 -20.24
CA THR A 354 -7.94 -14.53 -20.78
C THR A 354 -7.33 -15.65 -19.93
N GLY A 355 -6.92 -15.33 -18.71
CA GLY A 355 -6.17 -16.22 -17.83
C GLY A 355 -4.67 -15.91 -17.90
N SER A 356 -3.92 -16.36 -16.88
CA SER A 356 -2.46 -16.32 -16.96
C SER A 356 -2.03 -17.29 -18.05
N ALA A 357 -1.28 -16.81 -19.05
CA ALA A 357 -0.45 -17.71 -19.83
C ALA A 357 0.47 -18.42 -18.83
N SER A 358 0.33 -19.74 -18.76
CA SER A 358 1.16 -20.66 -17.97
C SER A 358 2.64 -20.49 -18.32
#